data_7aa2f178f20715358009e9ed0a96be23
#
_entry.id   7aa2f178f20715358009e9ed0a96be23
#
_cell.length_a   1.000
_cell.length_b   1.000
_cell.length_c   1.000
_cell.angle_alpha   90.00
_cell.angle_beta   90.00
_cell.angle_gamma   90.00
#
_symmetry.space_group_name_H-M   'P 1'
#
loop_
_entity.id
_entity.type
_entity.pdbx_description
1 polymer ?
#
loop_
_entity_poly.entity_id
_entity_poly.type
_entity_poly.pdbx_seq_one_letter_code
_entity_poly.pdbx_strand_id
1 'polypeptide(L)'
;MANQTDYFNRIGYKPKYHLGDRVFGHWNKIPFIGSVGNDTVISELEGPRITIHLDLPIKFQNKINNIVVVKHKDIKPLTIF
;
A
#
# COMPACT_ATOMS: atom_id res chain seq x y z
N MET A 1 -1.91 17.67 18.90
CA MET A 1 -1.50 17.32 17.54
C MET A 1 -2.45 16.27 16.97
N ALA A 2 -3.02 16.52 15.81
CA ALA A 2 -3.93 15.55 15.19
C ALA A 2 -3.16 14.31 14.73
N ASN A 3 -3.71 13.14 14.98
CA ASN A 3 -3.15 11.88 14.48
C ASN A 3 -3.83 11.49 13.16
N GLN A 4 -3.40 10.39 12.56
CA GLN A 4 -3.97 9.92 11.30
C GLN A 4 -5.47 9.65 11.39
N THR A 5 -5.95 9.16 12.52
CA THR A 5 -7.37 8.88 12.71
C THR A 5 -8.19 10.16 12.61
N ASP A 6 -7.74 11.24 13.25
CA ASP A 6 -8.42 12.53 13.18
C ASP A 6 -8.41 13.07 11.75
N TYR A 7 -7.31 12.92 11.04
CA TYR A 7 -7.20 13.33 9.65
C TYR A 7 -8.18 12.56 8.76
N PHE A 8 -8.24 11.24 8.91
CA PHE A 8 -9.17 10.40 8.15
C PHE A 8 -10.62 10.77 8.42
N ASN A 9 -10.97 11.02 9.67
CA ASN A 9 -12.31 11.43 10.04
C ASN A 9 -12.69 12.75 9.37
N ARG A 10 -11.76 13.70 9.32
CA ARG A 10 -12.00 15.01 8.75
C ARG A 10 -12.25 14.97 7.24
N ILE A 11 -11.52 14.12 6.51
CA ILE A 11 -11.67 14.02 5.05
C ILE A 11 -12.60 12.89 4.62
N GLY A 12 -13.13 12.10 5.58
CA GLY A 12 -14.04 11.02 5.27
C GLY A 12 -13.39 9.77 4.67
N TYR A 13 -12.07 9.66 4.76
CA TYR A 13 -11.37 8.51 4.20
C TYR A 13 -11.56 7.27 5.07
N LYS A 14 -11.91 6.15 4.42
CA LYS A 14 -12.00 4.85 5.08
C LYS A 14 -10.99 3.91 4.43
N PRO A 15 -9.99 3.42 5.17
CA PRO A 15 -9.03 2.48 4.62
C PRO A 15 -9.72 1.24 4.08
N LYS A 16 -9.33 0.81 2.87
CA LYS A 16 -9.87 -0.37 2.22
C LYS A 16 -9.18 -1.65 2.68
N TYR A 17 -7.92 -1.54 3.02
CA TYR A 17 -7.09 -2.67 3.42
C TYR A 17 -6.62 -2.49 4.85
N HIS A 18 -6.33 -3.61 5.52
CA HIS A 18 -5.88 -3.63 6.90
C HIS A 18 -4.48 -4.21 6.99
N LEU A 19 -3.77 -3.87 8.06
CA LEU A 19 -2.44 -4.41 8.34
C LEU A 19 -2.45 -5.93 8.22
N GLY A 20 -1.53 -6.45 7.43
CA GLY A 20 -1.37 -7.88 7.25
C GLY A 20 -2.18 -8.49 6.12
N ASP A 21 -3.11 -7.73 5.51
CA ASP A 21 -3.87 -8.24 4.36
C ASP A 21 -2.92 -8.66 3.25
N ARG A 22 -3.14 -9.84 2.68
CA ARG A 22 -2.32 -10.35 1.60
C ARG A 22 -2.82 -9.79 0.28
N VAL A 23 -1.90 -9.28 -0.52
CA VAL A 23 -2.23 -8.65 -1.80
C VAL A 23 -1.19 -9.02 -2.85
N PHE A 24 -1.57 -8.83 -4.12
CA PHE A 24 -0.65 -8.93 -5.25
C PHE A 24 -0.91 -7.77 -6.20
N GLY A 25 0.06 -7.45 -6.99
CA GLY A 25 -0.06 -6.36 -7.95
C GLY A 25 1.22 -6.13 -8.71
N HIS A 26 1.36 -4.91 -9.23
CA HIS A 26 2.53 -4.51 -10.00
C HIS A 26 3.05 -3.18 -9.49
N TRP A 27 4.37 -3.07 -9.46
CA TRP A 27 5.07 -1.84 -9.14
C TRP A 27 6.13 -1.61 -10.22
N ASN A 28 6.02 -0.48 -10.93
CA ASN A 28 6.88 -0.21 -12.10
C ASN A 28 6.89 -1.39 -13.10
N LYS A 29 5.71 -1.97 -13.33
CA LYS A 29 5.49 -3.12 -14.22
C LYS A 29 6.09 -4.43 -13.70
N ILE A 30 6.59 -4.45 -12.47
CA ILE A 30 7.16 -5.65 -11.84
C ILE A 30 6.08 -6.27 -10.95
N PRO A 31 5.70 -7.52 -11.18
CA PRO A 31 4.69 -8.17 -10.33
C PRO A 31 5.24 -8.45 -8.94
N PHE A 32 4.37 -8.36 -7.94
CA PHE A 32 4.76 -8.65 -6.56
C PHE A 32 3.62 -9.29 -5.79
N ILE A 33 3.99 -9.93 -4.68
CA ILE A 33 3.09 -10.41 -3.65
C ILE A 33 3.61 -9.88 -2.32
N GLY A 34 2.71 -9.44 -1.47
CA GLY A 34 3.13 -8.91 -0.19
C GLY A 34 1.98 -8.74 0.78
N SER A 35 2.28 -8.10 1.90
CA SER A 35 1.33 -7.83 2.97
C SER A 35 1.18 -6.33 3.18
N VAL A 36 -0.05 -5.89 3.40
CA VAL A 36 -0.33 -4.48 3.65
C VAL A 36 0.29 -4.06 4.98
N GLY A 37 1.12 -3.02 4.93
CA GLY A 37 1.65 -2.40 6.14
C GLY A 37 0.83 -1.20 6.58
N ASN A 38 0.34 -0.43 5.61
CA ASN A 38 -0.45 0.76 5.93
C ASN A 38 -1.29 1.17 4.71
N ASP A 39 -2.55 1.50 4.96
CA ASP A 39 -3.46 2.06 3.97
C ASP A 39 -3.83 3.47 4.46
N THR A 40 -3.27 4.49 3.84
CA THR A 40 -3.38 5.85 4.33
C THR A 40 -3.48 6.87 3.20
N VAL A 41 -3.77 8.10 3.58
CA VAL A 41 -3.73 9.26 2.66
C VAL A 41 -2.49 10.07 2.99
N ILE A 42 -1.60 10.23 2.02
CA ILE A 42 -0.37 10.97 2.21
C ILE A 42 -0.65 12.47 2.19
N SER A 43 -1.45 12.91 1.22
CA SER A 43 -1.87 14.31 1.12
C SER A 43 -3.15 14.37 0.30
N GLU A 44 -3.83 15.52 0.36
CA GLU A 44 -5.05 15.71 -0.42
C GLU A 44 -4.78 15.63 -1.92
N LEU A 45 -3.61 16.08 -2.36
CA LEU A 45 -3.24 16.06 -3.78
C LEU A 45 -2.85 14.66 -4.24
N GLU A 46 -2.12 13.92 -3.43
CA GLU A 46 -1.65 12.59 -3.80
C GLU A 46 -2.69 11.50 -3.59
N GLY A 47 -3.59 11.73 -2.65
CA GLY A 47 -4.66 10.78 -2.36
C GLY A 47 -4.20 9.54 -1.62
N PRO A 48 -5.02 8.48 -1.65
CA PRO A 48 -4.73 7.25 -0.92
C PRO A 48 -3.51 6.52 -1.46
N ARG A 49 -2.71 5.97 -0.55
CA ARG A 49 -1.55 5.15 -0.86
C ARG A 49 -1.50 3.97 0.10
N ILE A 50 -1.00 2.87 -0.39
CA ILE A 50 -0.83 1.65 0.41
C ILE A 50 0.64 1.29 0.45
N THR A 51 1.15 1.08 1.64
CA THR A 51 2.50 0.56 1.85
C THR A 51 2.43 -0.95 1.89
N ILE A 52 3.23 -1.62 1.07
CA ILE A 52 3.26 -3.08 0.97
C ILE A 52 4.63 -3.59 1.37
N HIS A 53 4.63 -4.53 2.32
CA HIS A 53 5.84 -5.28 2.67
C HIS A 53 5.95 -6.47 1.73
N LEU A 54 6.97 -6.45 0.88
CA LEU A 54 7.14 -7.47 -0.16
C LEU A 54 7.58 -8.80 0.41
N ASP A 55 7.03 -9.90 -0.10
CA ASP A 55 7.51 -11.24 0.25
C ASP A 55 8.92 -11.48 -0.27
N LEU A 56 9.18 -11.00 -1.50
CA LEU A 56 10.51 -11.07 -2.11
C LEU A 56 10.93 -9.66 -2.50
N PRO A 57 12.15 -9.23 -2.14
CA PRO A 57 12.62 -7.91 -2.52
C PRO A 57 12.65 -7.72 -4.03
N ILE A 58 12.40 -6.49 -4.47
CA ILE A 58 12.46 -6.12 -5.88
C ILE A 58 13.70 -5.27 -6.11
N LYS A 59 14.54 -5.69 -7.04
CA LYS A 59 15.66 -4.87 -7.49
C LYS A 59 15.19 -3.96 -8.62
N PHE A 60 15.28 -2.65 -8.40
CA PHE A 60 14.87 -1.65 -9.39
C PHE A 60 15.84 -0.48 -9.33
N GLN A 61 16.38 -0.10 -10.49
CA GLN A 61 17.36 1.00 -10.61
C GLN A 61 18.53 0.86 -9.62
N ASN A 62 19.09 -0.35 -9.55
CA ASN A 62 20.23 -0.70 -8.67
C ASN A 62 19.93 -0.57 -7.18
N LYS A 63 18.64 -0.50 -6.82
CA LYS A 63 18.21 -0.52 -5.42
C LYS A 63 17.41 -1.77 -5.13
N ILE A 64 17.61 -2.33 -3.93
CA ILE A 64 16.79 -3.44 -3.45
C ILE A 64 15.69 -2.84 -2.60
N ASN A 65 14.44 -3.13 -2.96
CA ASN A 65 13.27 -2.60 -2.29
C ASN A 65 12.54 -3.72 -1.58
N ASN A 66 12.38 -3.59 -0.27
CA ASN A 66 11.61 -4.53 0.55
C ASN A 66 10.19 -4.03 0.78
N ILE A 67 9.94 -2.76 0.53
CA ILE A 67 8.68 -2.09 0.73
C ILE A 67 8.39 -1.24 -0.51
N VAL A 68 7.15 -1.29 -0.97
CA VAL A 68 6.70 -0.42 -2.06
C VAL A 68 5.45 0.34 -1.61
N VAL A 69 5.23 1.51 -2.22
CA VAL A 69 4.04 2.32 -1.99
C VAL A 69 3.27 2.41 -3.30
N VAL A 70 2.01 2.00 -3.27
CA VAL A 70 1.19 1.90 -4.47
C VAL A 70 -0.20 2.48 -4.23
N LYS A 71 -0.97 2.62 -5.31
CA LYS A 71 -2.37 3.01 -5.25
C LYS A 71 -3.25 1.77 -5.13
N HIS A 72 -4.49 1.97 -4.65
CA HIS A 72 -5.45 0.87 -4.55
C HIS A 72 -5.66 0.14 -5.88
N LYS A 73 -5.67 0.89 -6.99
CA LYS A 73 -5.89 0.31 -8.32
C LYS A 73 -4.79 -0.61 -8.78
N ASP A 74 -3.61 -0.53 -8.16
CA ASP A 74 -2.43 -1.30 -8.56
C ASP A 74 -2.33 -2.65 -7.87
N ILE A 75 -3.24 -2.93 -6.94
CA ILE A 75 -3.24 -4.19 -6.20
C ILE A 75 -4.62 -4.81 -6.14
N LYS A 76 -4.63 -6.12 -5.85
CA LYS A 76 -5.85 -6.90 -5.62
C LYS A 76 -5.63 -7.79 -4.41
N PRO A 77 -6.71 -8.12 -3.68
CA PRO A 77 -6.60 -9.10 -2.58
C PRO A 77 -6.09 -10.44 -3.11
N LEU A 78 -5.14 -11.01 -2.38
CA LEU A 78 -4.65 -12.35 -2.67
C LEU A 78 -5.51 -13.32 -1.87
N THR A 79 -6.35 -14.07 -2.57
CA THR A 79 -7.23 -15.06 -1.94
C THR A 79 -6.66 -16.43 -2.19
N ILE A 80 -6.45 -17.19 -1.12
CA ILE A 80 -5.94 -18.55 -1.18
C ILE A 80 -7.04 -19.49 -0.68
N PHE A 81 -7.39 -20.43 -1.50
CA PHE A 81 -8.39 -21.44 -1.17
C PHE A 81 -7.73 -22.80 -0.98
#